data_8350312b10e1044521448a76b93e4009
#
_entry.id   8350312b10e1044521448a76b93e4009
#
_cell.length_a   1.000
_cell.length_b   1.000
_cell.length_c   1.000
_cell.angle_alpha   90.00
_cell.angle_beta   90.00
_cell.angle_gamma   90.00
#
_symmetry.space_group_name_H-M   'P 1'
#
loop_
_entity.id
_entity.type
_entity.pdbx_description
1 polymer ?
#
loop_
_entity_poly.entity_id
_entity_poly.type
_entity_poly.pdbx_seq_one_letter_code
_entity_poly.pdbx_strand_id
1 'polypeptide(L)'
;ESSAASDVYKRQLGGRGIFGVELFVKGDDVLFSEVSPRPHDTGLVTMASQRFSEFELHARAVLGLPVDTTLLFPAASSVVKSPCEGEGLGFTGVADALAIPGTDVRLFGKPEAHVGRRMGVVVATGVDVEDALQKSQSAAQKIHVVR
;
A
#
# COMPACT_ATOMS: atom_id res chain seq x y z
N GLU A 1 -14.64 6.45 15.52
CA GLU A 1 -15.91 6.10 14.83
C GLU A 1 -15.71 5.27 13.57
N SER A 2 -14.74 5.59 12.71
CA SER A 2 -14.43 4.76 11.52
C SER A 2 -14.01 3.33 11.85
N SER A 3 -13.36 3.10 12.98
CA SER A 3 -12.99 1.79 13.50
C SER A 3 -14.21 0.93 13.84
N ALA A 4 -15.23 1.51 14.46
CA ALA A 4 -16.47 0.79 14.83
C ALA A 4 -17.25 0.35 13.58
N ALA A 5 -17.37 1.20 12.55
CA ALA A 5 -18.01 0.84 11.29
C ALA A 5 -17.28 -0.32 10.59
N SER A 6 -15.95 -0.28 10.53
CA SER A 6 -15.12 -1.37 10.02
C SER A 6 -15.37 -2.70 10.73
N ASP A 7 -15.51 -2.69 12.06
CA ASP A 7 -15.69 -3.90 12.86
C ASP A 7 -17.07 -4.56 12.65
N VAL A 8 -18.10 -3.77 12.38
CA VAL A 8 -19.43 -4.30 12.03
C VAL A 8 -19.37 -5.11 10.73
N TYR A 9 -18.75 -4.58 9.68
CA TYR A 9 -18.63 -5.29 8.40
C TYR A 9 -17.79 -6.56 8.49
N LYS A 10 -16.67 -6.53 9.22
CA LYS A 10 -15.84 -7.72 9.47
C LYS A 10 -16.60 -8.86 10.14
N ARG A 11 -17.42 -8.54 11.12
CA ARG A 11 -18.25 -9.54 11.84
C ARG A 11 -19.33 -10.16 10.95
N GLN A 12 -19.93 -9.37 10.05
CA GLN A 12 -20.97 -9.85 9.13
C GLN A 12 -20.43 -10.76 8.05
N LEU A 13 -19.21 -10.48 7.52
CA LEU A 13 -18.60 -11.29 6.47
C LEU A 13 -18.08 -12.62 6.97
N GLY A 14 -17.73 -12.72 8.26
CA GLY A 14 -17.11 -13.90 8.85
C GLY A 14 -15.70 -14.17 8.27
N GLY A 15 -15.13 -15.32 8.66
CA GLY A 15 -13.82 -15.73 8.19
C GLY A 15 -12.66 -15.06 8.94
N ARG A 16 -11.43 -15.45 8.53
CA ARG A 16 -10.17 -14.93 9.09
C ARG A 16 -9.31 -14.39 7.97
N GLY A 17 -8.71 -13.23 8.18
CA GLY A 17 -7.86 -12.58 7.18
C GLY A 17 -7.74 -11.08 7.44
N ILE A 18 -7.10 -10.39 6.53
CA ILE A 18 -7.13 -8.92 6.46
C ILE A 18 -8.28 -8.51 5.53
N PHE A 19 -8.94 -7.45 5.93
CA PHE A 19 -10.00 -6.81 5.15
C PHE A 19 -9.63 -5.34 4.93
N GLY A 20 -9.58 -4.90 3.68
CA GLY A 20 -9.57 -3.49 3.33
C GLY A 20 -11.00 -2.96 3.38
N VAL A 21 -11.29 -1.97 4.21
CA VAL A 21 -12.60 -1.30 4.27
C VAL A 21 -12.43 0.14 3.85
N GLU A 22 -13.06 0.53 2.77
CA GLU A 22 -13.04 1.90 2.27
C GLU A 22 -14.29 2.65 2.71
N LEU A 23 -14.08 3.84 3.25
CA LEU A 23 -15.12 4.70 3.78
C LEU A 23 -14.95 6.11 3.23
N PHE A 24 -16.06 6.77 2.88
CA PHE A 24 -16.08 8.21 2.65
C PHE A 24 -16.43 8.92 3.96
N VAL A 25 -15.66 9.93 4.34
CA VAL A 25 -15.88 10.73 5.55
C VAL A 25 -16.09 12.18 5.16
N LYS A 26 -17.21 12.76 5.60
CA LYS A 26 -17.54 14.18 5.41
C LYS A 26 -18.08 14.75 6.71
N GLY A 27 -17.26 15.48 7.46
CA GLY A 27 -17.60 15.88 8.83
C GLY A 27 -17.82 14.65 9.70
N ASP A 28 -19.01 14.56 10.31
CA ASP A 28 -19.42 13.42 11.15
C ASP A 28 -20.11 12.28 10.36
N ASP A 29 -20.38 12.50 9.07
CA ASP A 29 -20.99 11.49 8.22
C ASP A 29 -19.93 10.50 7.70
N VAL A 30 -20.19 9.19 7.92
CA VAL A 30 -19.36 8.09 7.43
C VAL A 30 -20.18 7.22 6.50
N LEU A 31 -19.78 7.17 5.22
CA LEU A 31 -20.43 6.38 4.19
C LEU A 31 -19.55 5.21 3.78
N PHE A 32 -20.10 4.02 3.74
CA PHE A 32 -19.44 2.83 3.24
C PHE A 32 -19.21 2.93 1.73
N SER A 33 -18.00 2.57 1.28
CA SER A 33 -17.64 2.46 -0.13
C SER A 33 -17.52 1.00 -0.55
N GLU A 34 -16.48 0.32 -0.09
CA GLU A 34 -16.29 -1.10 -0.40
C GLU A 34 -15.59 -1.86 0.72
N VAL A 35 -15.67 -3.19 0.66
CA VAL A 35 -14.84 -4.09 1.47
C VAL A 35 -14.13 -5.09 0.54
N SER A 36 -12.82 -5.20 0.73
CA SER A 36 -11.97 -6.17 0.04
C SER A 36 -11.45 -7.19 1.05
N PRO A 37 -11.89 -8.48 1.00
CA PRO A 37 -11.44 -9.51 1.96
C PRO A 37 -10.06 -10.06 1.58
N ARG A 38 -9.08 -9.21 1.45
CA ARG A 38 -7.71 -9.47 1.02
C ARG A 38 -6.78 -8.32 1.42
N PRO A 39 -5.44 -8.51 1.36
CA PRO A 39 -4.50 -7.40 1.34
C PRO A 39 -4.89 -6.35 0.31
N HIS A 40 -4.74 -5.07 0.66
CA HIS A 40 -5.19 -3.94 -0.12
C HIS A 40 -4.07 -2.91 -0.30
N ASP A 41 -4.10 -2.14 -1.39
CA ASP A 41 -3.06 -1.14 -1.70
C ASP A 41 -2.79 -0.15 -0.56
N THR A 42 -3.80 0.16 0.27
CA THR A 42 -3.66 1.02 1.45
C THR A 42 -2.80 0.38 2.53
N GLY A 43 -2.71 -0.96 2.56
CA GLY A 43 -1.88 -1.71 3.49
C GLY A 43 -0.43 -1.90 3.03
N LEU A 44 -0.06 -1.54 1.80
CA LEU A 44 1.31 -1.71 1.29
C LEU A 44 2.35 -0.96 2.14
N VAL A 45 1.97 0.12 2.80
CA VAL A 45 2.84 0.87 3.74
C VAL A 45 3.34 -0.02 4.90
N THR A 46 2.61 -1.08 5.25
CA THR A 46 3.00 -2.01 6.32
C THR A 46 4.32 -2.73 6.04
N MET A 47 4.72 -2.84 4.76
CA MET A 47 6.02 -3.40 4.39
C MET A 47 7.21 -2.58 4.93
N ALA A 48 7.00 -1.31 5.23
CA ALA A 48 8.03 -0.42 5.80
C ALA A 48 7.75 -0.06 7.26
N SER A 49 6.48 0.09 7.64
CA SER A 49 6.08 0.63 8.94
C SER A 49 6.01 -0.41 10.05
N GLN A 50 5.80 -1.69 9.74
CA GLN A 50 5.51 -2.74 10.72
C GLN A 50 6.50 -3.90 10.62
N ARG A 51 6.56 -4.69 11.70
CA ARG A 51 7.35 -5.92 11.72
C ARG A 51 6.84 -6.95 10.71
N PHE A 52 5.51 -7.08 10.59
CA PHE A 52 4.85 -7.96 9.64
C PHE A 52 4.06 -7.15 8.64
N SER A 53 4.30 -7.40 7.37
CA SER A 53 3.52 -6.83 6.28
C SER A 53 2.06 -7.30 6.32
N GLU A 54 1.17 -6.58 5.66
CA GLU A 54 -0.23 -6.99 5.51
C GLU A 54 -0.36 -8.41 4.93
N PHE A 55 0.58 -8.83 4.06
CA PHE A 55 0.60 -10.17 3.47
C PHE A 55 0.90 -11.24 4.50
N GLU A 56 1.90 -11.01 5.36
CA GLU A 56 2.24 -11.93 6.45
C GLU A 56 1.14 -11.96 7.50
N LEU A 57 0.56 -10.82 7.85
CA LEU A 57 -0.57 -10.72 8.76
C LEU A 57 -1.81 -11.45 8.22
N HIS A 58 -2.07 -11.35 6.90
CA HIS A 58 -3.14 -12.09 6.24
C HIS A 58 -2.93 -13.60 6.33
N ALA A 59 -1.73 -14.07 5.98
CA ALA A 59 -1.38 -15.49 6.07
C ALA A 59 -1.52 -16.03 7.51
N ARG A 60 -1.00 -15.28 8.50
CA ARG A 60 -1.15 -15.63 9.91
C ARG A 60 -2.60 -15.70 10.35
N ALA A 61 -3.41 -14.71 9.97
CA ALA A 61 -4.83 -14.67 10.31
C ALA A 61 -5.60 -15.86 9.72
N VAL A 62 -5.37 -16.20 8.44
CA VAL A 62 -5.99 -17.35 7.76
C VAL A 62 -5.62 -18.65 8.45
N LEU A 63 -4.36 -18.80 8.87
CA LEU A 63 -3.84 -20.00 9.56
C LEU A 63 -4.22 -20.02 11.05
N GLY A 64 -4.84 -18.98 11.59
CA GLY A 64 -5.16 -18.88 13.03
C GLY A 64 -3.94 -18.66 13.91
N LEU A 65 -2.84 -18.17 13.34
CA LEU A 65 -1.62 -17.83 14.09
C LEU A 65 -1.73 -16.46 14.76
N PRO A 66 -0.98 -16.22 15.84
CA PRO A 66 -0.91 -14.92 16.48
C PRO A 66 -0.47 -13.83 15.49
N VAL A 67 -1.10 -12.67 15.57
CA VAL A 67 -0.76 -11.48 14.78
C VAL A 67 -0.18 -10.40 15.69
N ASP A 68 0.79 -9.66 15.16
CA ASP A 68 1.41 -8.51 15.81
C ASP A 68 1.45 -7.35 14.82
N THR A 69 0.75 -6.28 15.15
CA THR A 69 0.61 -5.07 14.33
C THR A 69 1.45 -3.91 14.85
N THR A 70 2.49 -4.21 15.64
CA THR A 70 3.36 -3.19 16.22
C THR A 70 3.98 -2.32 15.13
N LEU A 71 3.77 -1.02 15.26
CA LEU A 71 4.39 0.00 14.43
C LEU A 71 5.85 0.16 14.86
N LEU A 72 6.78 0.04 13.90
CA LEU A 72 8.21 0.21 14.14
C LEU A 72 8.69 1.61 13.74
N PHE A 73 8.19 2.11 12.60
CA PHE A 73 8.62 3.40 12.04
C PHE A 73 7.44 4.15 11.43
N PRO A 74 7.43 5.49 11.49
CA PRO A 74 6.59 6.28 10.59
C PRO A 74 6.93 5.95 9.14
N ALA A 75 5.92 5.72 8.31
CA ALA A 75 6.15 5.37 6.92
C ALA A 75 5.04 5.90 6.01
N ALA A 76 5.35 5.99 4.72
CA ALA A 76 4.40 6.35 3.67
C ALA A 76 4.62 5.49 2.42
N SER A 77 3.61 5.43 1.57
CA SER A 77 3.68 4.77 0.27
C SER A 77 3.26 5.71 -0.85
N SER A 78 3.93 5.63 -1.99
CA SER A 78 3.63 6.40 -3.20
C SER A 78 3.58 5.49 -4.42
N VAL A 79 2.54 5.64 -5.23
CA VAL A 79 2.27 4.76 -6.37
C VAL A 79 3.03 5.22 -7.61
N VAL A 80 3.65 4.30 -8.33
CA VAL A 80 4.20 4.50 -9.68
C VAL A 80 3.12 4.16 -10.70
N LYS A 81 2.69 5.15 -11.48
CA LYS A 81 1.64 4.99 -12.51
C LYS A 81 2.22 4.99 -13.90
N SER A 82 1.63 4.22 -14.82
CA SER A 82 2.01 4.28 -16.24
C SER A 82 1.50 5.57 -16.89
N PRO A 83 2.34 6.27 -17.65
CA PRO A 83 1.95 7.41 -18.46
C PRO A 83 1.39 7.00 -19.84
N CYS A 84 1.51 5.72 -20.22
CA CYS A 84 1.19 5.23 -21.56
C CYS A 84 0.50 3.86 -21.53
N GLU A 85 0.02 3.45 -22.69
CA GLU A 85 -0.47 2.10 -22.95
C GLU A 85 0.64 1.26 -23.57
N GLY A 86 0.64 -0.05 -23.30
CA GLY A 86 1.59 -0.98 -23.88
C GLY A 86 1.68 -2.30 -23.13
N GLU A 87 2.39 -3.23 -23.75
CA GLU A 87 2.73 -4.55 -23.18
C GLU A 87 4.24 -4.63 -22.93
N GLY A 88 4.67 -5.41 -21.96
CA GLY A 88 6.06 -5.70 -21.67
C GLY A 88 6.89 -4.47 -21.32
N LEU A 89 6.27 -3.46 -20.70
CA LEU A 89 6.92 -2.19 -20.37
C LEU A 89 8.04 -2.39 -19.34
N GLY A 90 9.12 -1.65 -19.53
CA GLY A 90 10.25 -1.59 -18.61
C GLY A 90 10.17 -0.43 -17.62
N PHE A 91 11.21 -0.32 -16.79
CA PHE A 91 11.33 0.75 -15.79
C PHE A 91 12.74 1.32 -15.82
N THR A 92 12.84 2.65 -15.71
CA THR A 92 14.11 3.37 -15.51
C THR A 92 14.05 4.17 -14.21
N GLY A 93 15.21 4.63 -13.72
CA GLY A 93 15.30 5.45 -12.52
C GLY A 93 15.13 4.71 -11.19
N VAL A 94 14.99 3.38 -11.20
CA VAL A 94 14.84 2.56 -9.98
C VAL A 94 16.04 2.69 -9.05
N ALA A 95 17.25 2.71 -9.58
CA ALA A 95 18.47 2.90 -8.79
C ALA A 95 18.51 4.27 -8.11
N ASP A 96 18.07 5.32 -8.80
CA ASP A 96 18.00 6.68 -8.27
C ASP A 96 16.92 6.81 -7.17
N ALA A 97 15.82 6.08 -7.31
CA ALA A 97 14.80 6.00 -6.28
C ALA A 97 15.34 5.31 -5.02
N LEU A 98 16.02 4.17 -5.18
CA LEU A 98 16.63 3.41 -4.09
C LEU A 98 17.83 4.12 -3.44
N ALA A 99 18.43 5.12 -4.10
CA ALA A 99 19.48 5.96 -3.51
C ALA A 99 18.94 6.90 -2.42
N ILE A 100 17.63 7.12 -2.32
CA ILE A 100 17.03 7.90 -1.24
C ILE A 100 16.97 7.00 0.02
N PRO A 101 17.60 7.40 1.13
CA PRO A 101 17.67 6.58 2.33
C PRO A 101 16.28 6.27 2.90
N GLY A 102 16.07 5.02 3.30
CA GLY A 102 14.81 4.55 3.91
C GLY A 102 13.71 4.24 2.91
N THR A 103 14.01 4.22 1.60
CA THR A 103 13.05 3.83 0.55
C THR A 103 13.24 2.38 0.11
N ASP A 104 12.15 1.77 -0.31
CA ASP A 104 12.12 0.47 -0.99
C ASP A 104 11.10 0.52 -2.13
N VAL A 105 11.30 -0.31 -3.17
CA VAL A 105 10.51 -0.30 -4.40
C VAL A 105 9.93 -1.69 -4.66
N ARG A 106 8.64 -1.75 -5.02
CA ARG A 106 7.99 -2.95 -5.54
C ARG A 106 7.42 -2.67 -6.91
N LEU A 107 7.93 -3.36 -7.93
CA LEU A 107 7.41 -3.36 -9.29
C LEU A 107 6.41 -4.51 -9.43
N PHE A 108 5.22 -4.23 -9.93
CA PHE A 108 4.13 -5.22 -9.90
C PHE A 108 4.19 -6.28 -11.02
N GLY A 109 5.11 -6.14 -11.98
CA GLY A 109 5.30 -7.11 -13.05
C GLY A 109 4.06 -7.33 -13.93
N LYS A 110 3.22 -6.31 -14.10
CA LYS A 110 2.00 -6.40 -14.92
C LYS A 110 2.37 -6.50 -16.39
N PRO A 111 1.80 -7.47 -17.16
CA PRO A 111 2.13 -7.67 -18.55
C PRO A 111 1.67 -6.52 -19.45
N GLU A 112 0.57 -5.85 -19.07
CA GLU A 112 -0.04 -4.75 -19.80
C GLU A 112 -0.13 -3.49 -18.96
N ALA A 113 -0.12 -2.33 -19.58
CA ALA A 113 -0.39 -1.06 -18.94
C ALA A 113 -1.36 -0.20 -19.77
N HIS A 114 -2.07 0.65 -19.08
CA HIS A 114 -2.83 1.77 -19.63
C HIS A 114 -2.51 3.03 -18.82
N VAL A 115 -2.84 4.19 -19.35
CA VAL A 115 -2.61 5.46 -18.66
C VAL A 115 -3.25 5.44 -17.27
N GLY A 116 -2.46 5.76 -16.25
CA GLY A 116 -2.88 5.76 -14.85
C GLY A 116 -2.86 4.41 -14.16
N ARG A 117 -2.59 3.29 -14.87
CA ARG A 117 -2.46 1.98 -14.23
C ARG A 117 -1.31 1.97 -13.24
N ARG A 118 -1.58 1.48 -12.03
CA ARG A 118 -0.57 1.30 -10.97
C ARG A 118 0.40 0.17 -11.38
N MET A 119 1.67 0.51 -11.59
CA MET A 119 2.72 -0.39 -12.06
C MET A 119 3.73 -0.75 -10.96
N GLY A 120 3.74 -0.01 -9.88
CA GLY A 120 4.61 -0.23 -8.74
C GLY A 120 4.24 0.66 -7.56
N VAL A 121 4.94 0.47 -6.47
CA VAL A 121 4.85 1.28 -5.26
C VAL A 121 6.24 1.53 -4.70
N VAL A 122 6.47 2.72 -4.21
CA VAL A 122 7.59 3.07 -3.34
C VAL A 122 7.04 3.16 -1.92
N VAL A 123 7.69 2.49 -0.98
CA VAL A 123 7.46 2.66 0.45
C VAL A 123 8.68 3.33 1.07
N ALA A 124 8.47 4.22 2.03
CA ALA A 124 9.57 4.91 2.70
C ALA A 124 9.31 5.04 4.19
N THR A 125 10.38 4.95 4.98
CA THR A 125 10.38 5.31 6.40
C THR A 125 10.93 6.71 6.60
N GLY A 126 10.50 7.39 7.66
CA GLY A 126 10.95 8.73 8.02
C GLY A 126 11.04 8.94 9.52
N VAL A 127 11.52 10.10 9.91
CA VAL A 127 11.51 10.53 11.32
C VAL A 127 10.08 10.84 11.80
N ASP A 128 9.22 11.21 10.85
CA ASP A 128 7.78 11.38 11.00
C ASP A 128 7.06 11.03 9.70
N VAL A 129 5.74 11.15 9.66
CA VAL A 129 4.92 10.80 8.49
C VAL A 129 5.18 11.76 7.32
N GLU A 130 5.44 13.03 7.59
CA GLU A 130 5.70 14.04 6.56
C GLU A 130 7.03 13.77 5.84
N ASP A 131 8.10 13.49 6.58
CA ASP A 131 9.40 13.08 6.02
C ASP A 131 9.27 11.78 5.19
N ALA A 132 8.56 10.78 5.70
CA ALA A 132 8.30 9.53 4.98
C ALA A 132 7.52 9.79 3.67
N LEU A 133 6.51 10.65 3.71
CA LEU A 133 5.70 11.01 2.55
C LEU A 133 6.56 11.72 1.49
N GLN A 134 7.35 12.70 1.89
CA GLN A 134 8.25 13.42 0.99
C GLN A 134 9.25 12.48 0.31
N LYS A 135 9.86 11.56 1.07
CA LYS A 135 10.79 10.55 0.55
C LYS A 135 10.11 9.61 -0.46
N SER A 136 8.96 9.05 -0.11
CA SER A 136 8.24 8.13 -1.00
C SER A 136 7.81 8.80 -2.30
N GLN A 137 7.31 10.03 -2.24
CA GLN A 137 6.95 10.82 -3.42
C GLN A 137 8.17 11.17 -4.29
N SER A 138 9.26 11.64 -3.69
CA SER A 138 10.49 11.98 -4.40
C SER A 138 11.09 10.76 -5.09
N ALA A 139 11.05 9.60 -4.45
CA ALA A 139 11.52 8.35 -5.04
C ALA A 139 10.59 7.86 -6.17
N ALA A 140 9.27 7.92 -5.98
CA ALA A 140 8.31 7.52 -7.00
C ALA A 140 8.42 8.37 -8.28
N GLN A 141 8.73 9.67 -8.16
CA GLN A 141 8.94 10.57 -9.29
C GLN A 141 10.19 10.24 -10.13
N LYS A 142 11.18 9.54 -9.56
CA LYS A 142 12.37 9.10 -10.29
C LYS A 142 12.12 7.87 -11.17
N ILE A 143 11.08 7.11 -10.89
CA ILE A 143 10.77 5.88 -11.61
C ILE A 143 9.86 6.21 -12.80
N HIS A 144 10.35 5.87 -13.99
CA HIS A 144 9.63 6.06 -15.23
C HIS A 144 9.30 4.70 -15.85
N VAL A 145 8.03 4.55 -16.25
CA VAL A 145 7.58 3.39 -17.05
C VAL A 145 7.90 3.69 -18.51
N VAL A 146 8.65 2.82 -19.16
CA VAL A 146 9.15 2.99 -20.51
C VAL A 146 8.85 1.77 -21.39
N ARG A 147 8.85 1.98 -22.70
CA ARG A 147 8.76 0.90 -23.71
C ARG A 147 10.09 0.22 -23.90
#